data_0dd88fa4801d1789c20bdd809333fd43
#
_entry.id   0dd88fa4801d1789c20bdd809333fd43
#
_cell.length_a   1.000
_cell.length_b   1.000
_cell.length_c   1.000
_cell.angle_alpha   90.00
_cell.angle_beta   90.00
_cell.angle_gamma   90.00
#
_symmetry.space_group_name_H-M   'P 1'
#
loop_
_entity.id
_entity.type
_entity.pdbx_description
1 polymer ?
#
loop_
_entity_poly.entity_id
_entity_poly.type
_entity_poly.pdbx_seq_one_letter_code
_entity_poly.pdbx_strand_id
1 'polypeptide(L)'
;MSPRNVLLILASPADSFGAALADAYADSAEHAGHRVERLALDTLDFDPLLHHGYRREQALEADLQAARQALLRADHLVFVYPVWWGSVPALLKGFLDRLLLPGFAFRYRPGQAMPERLLGGRSAQLLVTMDSPPWYFRWVTGAPAIAQMKRATLEFCGIRPVAVACFGPLQDSTPARRERGLAEARALGAVRPPARR
;
A
#
# COMPACT_ATOMS: atom_id res chain seq x y z
N MET A 1 -20.00 -16.13 1.03
CA MET A 1 -18.91 -15.50 1.85
C MET A 1 -19.20 -14.00 1.89
N SER A 2 -19.03 -13.32 3.04
CA SER A 2 -19.32 -11.88 3.09
C SER A 2 -18.28 -11.09 2.28
N PRO A 3 -18.71 -10.16 1.40
CA PRO A 3 -17.81 -9.32 0.63
C PRO A 3 -16.92 -8.47 1.54
N ARG A 4 -15.72 -8.12 1.07
CA ARG A 4 -14.78 -7.20 1.73
C ARG A 4 -14.63 -5.95 0.90
N ASN A 5 -14.44 -4.82 1.58
CA ASN A 5 -14.07 -3.58 0.92
C ASN A 5 -12.53 -3.54 0.83
N VAL A 6 -12.02 -3.57 -0.38
CA VAL A 6 -10.59 -3.51 -0.70
C VAL A 6 -10.28 -2.12 -1.25
N LEU A 7 -9.31 -1.44 -0.67
CA LEU A 7 -8.76 -0.21 -1.23
C LEU A 7 -7.41 -0.55 -1.87
N LEU A 8 -7.35 -0.48 -3.21
CA LEU A 8 -6.12 -0.68 -3.96
C LEU A 8 -5.50 0.67 -4.30
N ILE A 9 -4.28 0.88 -3.80
CA ILE A 9 -3.49 2.11 -3.96
C ILE A 9 -2.35 1.81 -4.93
N LEU A 10 -2.43 2.40 -6.12
CA LEU A 10 -1.41 2.30 -7.16
C LEU A 10 -0.45 3.48 -7.06
N ALA A 11 0.82 3.20 -6.78
CA ALA A 11 1.91 4.17 -6.77
C ALA A 11 2.98 3.83 -7.82
N SER A 12 2.53 3.36 -8.98
CA SER A 12 3.35 3.03 -10.15
C SER A 12 2.80 3.80 -11.35
N PRO A 13 3.61 4.11 -12.38
CA PRO A 13 3.12 4.68 -13.63
C PRO A 13 2.03 3.83 -14.26
N ALA A 14 1.07 4.46 -14.94
CA ALA A 14 -0.11 3.81 -15.50
C ALA A 14 0.21 2.75 -16.58
N ASP A 15 1.32 2.90 -17.29
CA ASP A 15 1.81 1.97 -18.34
C ASP A 15 2.80 0.93 -17.83
N SER A 16 2.95 0.80 -16.50
CA SER A 16 3.93 -0.07 -15.87
C SER A 16 3.44 -1.50 -15.64
N PHE A 17 4.37 -2.42 -15.41
CA PHE A 17 4.04 -3.77 -14.94
C PHE A 17 3.34 -3.74 -13.56
N GLY A 18 3.64 -2.73 -12.74
CA GLY A 18 2.94 -2.50 -11.48
C GLY A 18 1.44 -2.25 -11.69
N ALA A 19 1.07 -1.43 -12.68
CA ALA A 19 -0.33 -1.20 -13.04
C ALA A 19 -1.01 -2.49 -13.52
N ALA A 20 -0.35 -3.29 -14.37
CA ALA A 20 -0.88 -4.58 -14.81
C ALA A 20 -1.08 -5.57 -13.63
N LEU A 21 -0.20 -5.58 -12.64
CA LEU A 21 -0.39 -6.37 -11.40
C LEU A 21 -1.58 -5.87 -10.58
N ALA A 22 -1.78 -4.55 -10.50
CA ALA A 22 -2.91 -3.95 -9.82
C ALA A 22 -4.24 -4.35 -10.46
N ASP A 23 -4.32 -4.32 -11.79
CA ASP A 23 -5.48 -4.75 -12.55
C ASP A 23 -5.75 -6.23 -12.35
N ALA A 24 -4.74 -7.07 -12.53
CA ALA A 24 -4.88 -8.52 -12.33
C ALA A 24 -5.36 -8.90 -10.92
N TYR A 25 -4.87 -8.20 -9.90
CA TYR A 25 -5.32 -8.37 -8.51
C TYR A 25 -6.79 -7.92 -8.35
N ALA A 26 -7.11 -6.71 -8.81
CA ALA A 26 -8.42 -6.11 -8.61
C ALA A 26 -9.52 -6.89 -9.31
N ASP A 27 -9.31 -7.25 -10.59
CA ASP A 27 -10.27 -8.05 -11.37
C ASP A 27 -10.55 -9.40 -10.69
N SER A 28 -9.51 -10.06 -10.19
CA SER A 28 -9.66 -11.33 -9.47
C SER A 28 -10.37 -11.17 -8.13
N ALA A 29 -10.11 -10.09 -7.39
CA ALA A 29 -10.81 -9.79 -6.14
C ALA A 29 -12.31 -9.50 -6.37
N GLU A 30 -12.64 -8.76 -7.43
CA GLU A 30 -14.02 -8.48 -7.84
C GLU A 30 -14.76 -9.77 -8.26
N HIS A 31 -14.12 -10.64 -9.03
CA HIS A 31 -14.66 -11.96 -9.38
C HIS A 31 -14.87 -12.87 -8.13
N ALA A 32 -14.05 -12.70 -7.11
CA ALA A 32 -14.24 -13.39 -5.81
C ALA A 32 -15.34 -12.76 -4.93
N GLY A 33 -16.03 -11.72 -5.44
CA GLY A 33 -17.16 -11.06 -4.78
C GLY A 33 -16.77 -9.96 -3.80
N HIS A 34 -15.53 -9.43 -3.86
CA HIS A 34 -15.10 -8.29 -3.08
C HIS A 34 -15.46 -6.97 -3.80
N ARG A 35 -15.53 -5.88 -3.05
CA ARG A 35 -15.69 -4.53 -3.59
C ARG A 35 -14.32 -3.88 -3.64
N VAL A 36 -13.84 -3.53 -4.84
CA VAL A 36 -12.52 -2.91 -5.00
C VAL A 36 -12.69 -1.43 -5.37
N GLU A 37 -12.16 -0.57 -4.52
CA GLU A 37 -12.00 0.85 -4.80
C GLU A 37 -10.54 1.07 -5.21
N ARG A 38 -10.32 1.65 -6.40
CA ARG A 38 -8.98 1.88 -6.97
C ARG A 38 -8.58 3.34 -6.79
N LEU A 39 -7.36 3.58 -6.33
CA LEU A 39 -6.78 4.89 -6.10
C LEU A 39 -5.40 4.94 -6.78
N ALA A 40 -5.30 5.59 -7.92
CA ALA A 40 -4.03 5.84 -8.61
C ALA A 40 -3.46 7.18 -8.13
N LEU A 41 -2.29 7.15 -7.50
CA LEU A 41 -1.74 8.34 -6.84
C LEU A 41 -1.31 9.43 -7.82
N ASP A 42 -0.96 9.07 -9.04
CA ASP A 42 -0.57 10.00 -10.11
C ASP A 42 -1.74 10.82 -10.68
N THR A 43 -2.98 10.44 -10.38
CA THR A 43 -4.19 11.16 -10.79
C THR A 43 -4.72 12.11 -9.71
N LEU A 44 -4.18 12.06 -8.50
CA LEU A 44 -4.65 12.88 -7.39
C LEU A 44 -4.03 14.28 -7.42
N ASP A 45 -4.85 15.28 -7.17
CA ASP A 45 -4.42 16.66 -6.97
C ASP A 45 -4.18 16.94 -5.49
N PHE A 46 -2.92 16.84 -5.06
CA PHE A 46 -2.49 17.16 -3.70
C PHE A 46 -1.02 17.57 -3.65
N ASP A 47 -0.68 18.39 -2.66
CA ASP A 47 0.71 18.69 -2.34
C ASP A 47 1.33 17.56 -1.50
N PRO A 48 2.36 16.84 -2.01
CA PRO A 48 2.97 15.74 -1.27
C PRO A 48 3.83 16.17 -0.08
N LEU A 49 4.09 17.48 0.08
CA LEU A 49 4.95 17.99 1.13
C LEU A 49 4.16 18.30 2.40
N LEU A 50 4.65 17.79 3.53
CA LEU A 50 4.17 18.15 4.86
C LEU A 50 4.99 19.35 5.38
N HIS A 51 4.65 20.56 4.91
CA HIS A 51 5.45 21.78 5.10
C HIS A 51 5.77 22.14 6.55
N HIS A 52 4.86 21.83 7.48
CA HIS A 52 5.02 22.21 8.87
C HIS A 52 5.31 21.01 9.79
N GLY A 53 5.47 19.80 9.24
CA GLY A 53 5.50 18.58 10.03
C GLY A 53 4.24 18.46 10.90
N TYR A 54 4.39 18.01 12.15
CA TYR A 54 3.26 17.90 13.09
C TYR A 54 3.05 19.13 13.95
N ARG A 55 3.76 20.24 13.69
CA ARG A 55 3.68 21.45 14.51
C ARG A 55 2.46 22.32 14.21
N ARG A 56 1.95 22.23 13.00
CA ARG A 56 0.77 22.97 12.55
C ARG A 56 -0.02 22.10 11.58
N GLU A 57 -1.33 22.14 11.72
CA GLU A 57 -2.23 21.45 10.81
C GLU A 57 -2.11 22.01 9.39
N GLN A 58 -2.02 21.12 8.42
CA GLN A 58 -2.09 21.41 6.99
C GLN A 58 -3.37 20.76 6.47
N ALA A 59 -4.29 21.56 5.99
CA ALA A 59 -5.57 21.07 5.47
C ALA A 59 -5.36 20.01 4.39
N LEU A 60 -6.21 19.01 4.37
CA LEU A 60 -6.21 18.01 3.31
C LEU A 60 -6.98 18.56 2.10
N GLU A 61 -6.42 18.39 0.93
CA GLU A 61 -7.08 18.63 -0.36
C GLU A 61 -8.25 17.66 -0.54
N ALA A 62 -9.15 17.95 -1.45
CA ALA A 62 -10.37 17.17 -1.68
C ALA A 62 -10.05 15.69 -1.96
N ASP A 63 -9.02 15.42 -2.76
CA ASP A 63 -8.61 14.06 -3.11
C ASP A 63 -8.03 13.30 -1.91
N LEU A 64 -7.26 13.96 -1.05
CA LEU A 64 -6.79 13.36 0.20
C LEU A 64 -7.92 13.12 1.20
N GLN A 65 -8.93 14.00 1.23
CA GLN A 65 -10.14 13.78 2.05
C GLN A 65 -10.92 12.56 1.54
N ALA A 66 -11.09 12.42 0.23
CA ALA A 66 -11.73 11.26 -0.39
C ALA A 66 -10.94 9.97 -0.11
N ALA A 67 -9.61 10.00 -0.26
CA ALA A 67 -8.73 8.88 0.06
C ALA A 67 -8.81 8.47 1.55
N ARG A 68 -8.89 9.45 2.45
CA ARG A 68 -9.10 9.21 3.89
C ARG A 68 -10.42 8.48 4.16
N GLN A 69 -11.49 8.88 3.50
CA GLN A 69 -12.79 8.21 3.63
C GLN A 69 -12.76 6.80 3.03
N ALA A 70 -12.11 6.60 1.88
CA ALA A 70 -11.90 5.30 1.28
C ALA A 70 -11.15 4.35 2.22
N LEU A 71 -10.08 4.83 2.85
CA LEU A 71 -9.30 4.07 3.83
C LEU A 71 -10.15 3.67 5.06
N LEU A 72 -11.02 4.55 5.53
CA LEU A 72 -11.92 4.25 6.66
C LEU A 72 -12.95 3.16 6.33
N ARG A 73 -13.44 3.12 5.08
CA ARG A 73 -14.37 2.08 4.60
C ARG A 73 -13.68 0.74 4.37
N ALA A 74 -12.39 0.74 4.04
CA ALA A 74 -11.65 -0.44 3.67
C ALA A 74 -11.48 -1.43 4.82
N ASP A 75 -11.62 -2.72 4.52
CA ASP A 75 -11.26 -3.85 5.38
C ASP A 75 -9.84 -4.34 5.07
N HIS A 76 -9.40 -4.13 3.82
CA HIS A 76 -8.11 -4.57 3.30
C HIS A 76 -7.50 -3.51 2.39
N LEU A 77 -6.20 -3.24 2.59
CA LEU A 77 -5.45 -2.28 1.78
C LEU A 77 -4.47 -3.03 0.88
N VAL A 78 -4.41 -2.64 -0.38
CA VAL A 78 -3.42 -3.18 -1.33
C VAL A 78 -2.56 -2.03 -1.81
N PHE A 79 -1.25 -2.13 -1.62
CA PHE A 79 -0.31 -1.14 -2.14
C PHE A 79 0.52 -1.76 -3.25
N VAL A 80 0.51 -1.15 -4.42
CA VAL A 80 1.31 -1.55 -5.58
C VAL A 80 2.32 -0.46 -5.88
N TYR A 81 3.61 -0.76 -5.74
CA TYR A 81 4.66 0.24 -5.93
C TYR A 81 6.00 -0.39 -6.35
N PRO A 82 6.83 0.36 -7.12
CA PRO A 82 8.20 -0.03 -7.41
C PRO A 82 9.14 0.32 -6.26
N VAL A 83 10.23 -0.42 -6.15
CA VAL A 83 11.37 -0.03 -5.30
C VAL A 83 12.26 0.91 -6.09
N TRP A 84 12.35 2.16 -5.65
CA TRP A 84 13.28 3.15 -6.19
C TRP A 84 14.26 3.57 -5.10
N TRP A 85 15.56 3.44 -5.41
CA TRP A 85 16.63 3.76 -4.44
C TRP A 85 16.45 3.08 -3.07
N GLY A 86 15.99 1.83 -3.09
CA GLY A 86 15.74 1.04 -1.87
C GLY A 86 14.50 1.46 -1.07
N SER A 87 13.76 2.48 -1.51
CA SER A 87 12.59 3.04 -0.83
C SER A 87 11.33 2.95 -1.69
N VAL A 88 10.22 3.47 -1.17
CA VAL A 88 8.98 3.69 -1.92
C VAL A 88 9.13 4.94 -2.81
N PRO A 89 8.32 5.10 -3.88
CA PRO A 89 8.28 6.32 -4.68
C PRO A 89 7.97 7.56 -3.82
N ALA A 90 8.55 8.71 -4.19
CA ALA A 90 8.37 9.96 -3.46
C ALA A 90 6.89 10.35 -3.31
N LEU A 91 6.09 10.16 -4.36
CA LEU A 91 4.65 10.44 -4.32
C LEU A 91 3.92 9.56 -3.29
N LEU A 92 4.26 8.26 -3.20
CA LEU A 92 3.69 7.38 -2.17
C LEU A 92 4.11 7.83 -0.77
N LYS A 93 5.37 8.22 -0.60
CA LYS A 93 5.84 8.72 0.70
C LYS A 93 5.10 9.99 1.10
N GLY A 94 4.94 10.94 0.18
CA GLY A 94 4.18 12.17 0.40
C GLY A 94 2.72 11.91 0.73
N PHE A 95 2.07 11.00 -0.01
CA PHE A 95 0.70 10.56 0.28
C PHE A 95 0.56 10.01 1.71
N LEU A 96 1.47 9.15 2.14
CA LEU A 96 1.45 8.60 3.49
C LEU A 96 1.71 9.67 4.56
N ASP A 97 2.65 10.58 4.34
CA ASP A 97 2.97 11.67 5.26
C ASP A 97 1.80 12.65 5.44
N ARG A 98 1.06 12.92 4.34
CA ARG A 98 -0.11 13.80 4.36
C ARG A 98 -1.36 13.14 4.91
N LEU A 99 -1.53 11.84 4.70
CA LEU A 99 -2.75 11.12 5.09
C LEU A 99 -2.68 10.55 6.51
N LEU A 100 -1.54 9.93 6.90
CA LEU A 100 -1.42 9.17 8.14
C LEU A 100 -0.97 10.04 9.32
N LEU A 101 -1.71 11.12 9.57
CA LEU A 101 -1.40 12.12 10.60
C LEU A 101 -1.82 11.67 12.02
N PRO A 102 -1.23 12.29 13.07
CA PRO A 102 -1.71 12.15 14.44
C PRO A 102 -3.20 12.51 14.55
N GLY A 103 -3.94 11.77 15.37
CA GLY A 103 -5.40 11.92 15.53
C GLY A 103 -6.22 11.14 14.50
N PHE A 104 -5.62 10.72 13.39
CA PHE A 104 -6.25 9.87 12.38
C PHE A 104 -5.66 8.45 12.35
N ALA A 105 -4.36 8.32 12.16
CA ALA A 105 -3.71 7.00 12.05
C ALA A 105 -3.18 6.48 13.38
N PHE A 106 -2.77 7.39 14.25
CA PHE A 106 -2.27 7.09 15.57
C PHE A 106 -2.50 8.28 16.52
N ARG A 107 -2.33 8.07 17.84
CA ARG A 107 -2.45 9.13 18.86
C ARG A 107 -1.48 8.88 20.00
N TYR A 108 -0.72 9.90 20.36
CA TYR A 108 0.05 9.87 21.60
C TYR A 108 -0.84 10.22 22.80
N ARG A 109 -0.74 9.43 23.86
CA ARG A 109 -1.42 9.71 25.13
C ARG A 109 -0.39 10.04 26.23
N PRO A 110 -0.64 11.02 27.07
CA PRO A 110 0.24 11.31 28.21
C PRO A 110 0.48 10.04 29.05
N GLY A 111 1.74 9.81 29.43
CA GLY A 111 2.12 8.66 30.26
C GLY A 111 2.22 7.31 29.54
N GLN A 112 1.98 7.24 28.23
CA GLN A 112 2.15 6.02 27.44
C GLN A 112 3.38 6.13 26.54
N ALA A 113 4.27 5.12 26.61
CA ALA A 113 5.46 5.06 25.75
C ALA A 113 5.14 4.74 24.28
N MET A 114 4.05 4.03 24.02
CA MET A 114 3.64 3.64 22.67
C MET A 114 2.35 4.37 22.27
N PRO A 115 2.25 4.84 21.02
CA PRO A 115 1.04 5.50 20.55
C PRO A 115 -0.12 4.51 20.44
N GLU A 116 -1.33 5.03 20.65
CA GLU A 116 -2.57 4.33 20.32
C GLU A 116 -2.67 4.20 18.80
N ARG A 117 -3.02 3.01 18.32
CA ARG A 117 -3.15 2.66 16.91
C ARG A 117 -4.59 2.79 16.47
N LEU A 118 -4.88 3.74 15.58
CA LEU A 118 -6.27 4.09 15.24
C LEU A 118 -6.81 3.38 13.99
N LEU A 119 -5.93 2.70 13.22
CA LEU A 119 -6.33 1.99 11.99
C LEU A 119 -6.39 0.46 12.19
N GLY A 120 -6.52 0.00 13.40
CA GLY A 120 -6.68 -1.42 13.72
C GLY A 120 -7.89 -2.07 13.05
N GLY A 121 -7.89 -3.42 12.99
CA GLY A 121 -8.94 -4.21 12.37
C GLY A 121 -8.83 -4.34 10.84
N ARG A 122 -7.83 -3.74 10.21
CA ARG A 122 -7.54 -3.84 8.77
C ARG A 122 -6.34 -4.74 8.54
N SER A 123 -6.30 -5.37 7.36
CA SER A 123 -5.12 -6.07 6.86
C SER A 123 -4.56 -5.37 5.63
N ALA A 124 -3.34 -5.73 5.21
CA ALA A 124 -2.78 -5.20 3.98
C ALA A 124 -1.99 -6.24 3.18
N GLN A 125 -1.90 -5.99 1.85
CA GLN A 125 -1.06 -6.69 0.89
C GLN A 125 -0.14 -5.67 0.20
N LEU A 126 1.15 -5.94 0.16
CA LEU A 126 2.12 -5.18 -0.62
C LEU A 126 2.47 -5.98 -1.88
N LEU A 127 2.29 -5.39 -3.06
CA LEU A 127 2.76 -5.90 -4.36
C LEU A 127 3.94 -5.00 -4.76
N VAL A 128 5.15 -5.52 -4.63
CA VAL A 128 6.37 -4.71 -4.72
C VAL A 128 7.15 -5.11 -5.97
N THR A 129 7.32 -4.19 -6.90
CA THR A 129 8.10 -4.42 -8.11
C THR A 129 9.53 -3.90 -7.96
N MET A 130 10.50 -4.57 -8.59
CA MET A 130 11.91 -4.20 -8.50
C MET A 130 12.74 -4.74 -9.65
N ASP A 131 13.85 -4.08 -9.98
CA ASP A 131 14.80 -4.54 -10.99
C ASP A 131 15.89 -5.47 -10.42
N SER A 132 16.14 -5.39 -9.12
CA SER A 132 17.03 -6.35 -8.45
C SER A 132 16.34 -7.69 -8.18
N PRO A 133 17.10 -8.80 -8.14
CA PRO A 133 16.55 -10.07 -7.67
C PRO A 133 15.97 -9.94 -6.26
N PRO A 134 14.77 -10.49 -5.98
CA PRO A 134 14.14 -10.36 -4.65
C PRO A 134 14.99 -10.90 -3.50
N TRP A 135 15.79 -11.94 -3.73
CA TRP A 135 16.72 -12.46 -2.72
C TRP A 135 17.82 -11.46 -2.37
N TYR A 136 18.40 -10.75 -3.39
CA TYR A 136 19.42 -9.72 -3.18
C TYR A 136 18.82 -8.54 -2.37
N PHE A 137 17.66 -8.06 -2.80
CA PHE A 137 16.95 -7.01 -2.09
C PHE A 137 16.63 -7.39 -0.63
N ARG A 138 16.26 -8.66 -0.40
CA ARG A 138 15.92 -9.14 0.95
C ARG A 138 17.12 -9.35 1.84
N TRP A 139 18.17 -10.02 1.34
CA TRP A 139 19.26 -10.51 2.18
C TRP A 139 20.48 -9.61 2.16
N VAL A 140 20.73 -8.87 1.06
CA VAL A 140 21.89 -7.97 0.95
C VAL A 140 21.54 -6.55 1.36
N THR A 141 20.43 -5.98 0.85
CA THR A 141 20.04 -4.60 1.19
C THR A 141 19.12 -4.50 2.40
N GLY A 142 18.63 -5.61 2.97
CA GLY A 142 17.75 -5.61 4.14
C GLY A 142 16.30 -5.20 3.85
N ALA A 143 15.89 -5.13 2.58
CA ALA A 143 14.55 -4.79 2.12
C ALA A 143 13.96 -3.51 2.78
N PRO A 144 14.66 -2.36 2.73
CA PRO A 144 14.28 -1.18 3.49
C PRO A 144 12.90 -0.64 3.11
N ALA A 145 12.51 -0.64 1.83
CA ALA A 145 11.16 -0.23 1.39
C ALA A 145 10.05 -1.08 2.02
N ILE A 146 10.29 -2.40 2.15
CA ILE A 146 9.32 -3.31 2.80
C ILE A 146 9.27 -3.05 4.30
N ALA A 147 10.43 -2.89 4.95
CA ALA A 147 10.49 -2.58 6.38
C ALA A 147 9.79 -1.26 6.72
N GLN A 148 10.00 -0.23 5.90
CA GLN A 148 9.34 1.07 6.01
C GLN A 148 7.82 0.93 5.90
N MET A 149 7.31 0.31 4.83
CA MET A 149 5.88 0.17 4.62
C MET A 149 5.23 -0.73 5.66
N LYS A 150 5.78 -1.92 5.85
CA LYS A 150 5.18 -2.91 6.73
C LYS A 150 5.26 -2.51 8.19
N ARG A 151 6.50 -2.33 8.71
CA ARG A 151 6.73 -2.18 10.16
C ARG A 151 6.56 -0.74 10.63
N ALA A 152 7.26 0.19 9.95
CA ALA A 152 7.32 1.57 10.39
C ALA A 152 6.07 2.39 10.02
N THR A 153 5.24 1.93 9.07
CA THR A 153 4.03 2.65 8.64
C THR A 153 2.76 1.87 8.98
N LEU A 154 2.47 0.78 8.28
CA LEU A 154 1.18 0.11 8.40
C LEU A 154 0.97 -0.55 9.75
N GLU A 155 1.91 -1.36 10.22
CA GLU A 155 1.83 -2.02 11.52
C GLU A 155 1.92 -1.03 12.69
N PHE A 156 2.63 0.08 12.51
CA PHE A 156 2.64 1.18 13.47
C PHE A 156 1.25 1.80 13.65
N CYS A 157 0.49 1.98 12.57
CA CYS A 157 -0.88 2.47 12.60
C CYS A 157 -1.92 1.43 13.04
N GLY A 158 -1.53 0.16 13.20
CA GLY A 158 -2.41 -0.94 13.63
C GLY A 158 -2.94 -1.82 12.51
N ILE A 159 -2.54 -1.59 11.25
CA ILE A 159 -2.96 -2.40 10.11
C ILE A 159 -2.18 -3.71 10.13
N ARG A 160 -2.86 -4.83 10.41
CA ARG A 160 -2.26 -6.18 10.53
C ARG A 160 -3.27 -7.27 10.19
N PRO A 161 -2.86 -8.40 9.58
CA PRO A 161 -1.50 -8.69 9.09
C PRO A 161 -1.16 -7.91 7.81
N VAL A 162 0.15 -7.75 7.53
CA VAL A 162 0.66 -7.19 6.28
C VAL A 162 1.43 -8.29 5.55
N ALA A 163 0.87 -8.77 4.44
CA ALA A 163 1.52 -9.72 3.54
C ALA A 163 2.32 -8.98 2.45
N VAL A 164 3.33 -9.66 1.87
CA VAL A 164 4.23 -9.07 0.86
C VAL A 164 4.46 -10.05 -0.26
N ALA A 165 4.28 -9.62 -1.49
CA ALA A 165 4.70 -10.29 -2.71
C ALA A 165 5.69 -9.40 -3.47
N CYS A 166 6.81 -9.98 -3.93
CA CYS A 166 7.88 -9.26 -4.62
C CYS A 166 8.00 -9.77 -6.05
N PHE A 167 7.98 -8.85 -7.01
CA PHE A 167 8.05 -9.12 -8.44
C PHE A 167 9.32 -8.52 -9.02
N GLY A 168 10.26 -9.38 -9.41
CA GLY A 168 11.55 -8.94 -9.95
C GLY A 168 12.48 -10.13 -10.29
N PRO A 169 13.59 -9.87 -10.97
CA PRO A 169 13.93 -8.61 -11.65
C PRO A 169 13.03 -8.36 -12.86
N LEU A 170 12.69 -7.09 -13.12
CA LEU A 170 11.79 -6.71 -14.21
C LEU A 170 12.50 -6.25 -15.48
N GLN A 171 13.68 -5.61 -15.37
CA GLN A 171 14.39 -4.99 -16.48
C GLN A 171 14.55 -5.94 -17.67
N ASP A 172 15.00 -7.18 -17.43
CA ASP A 172 15.19 -8.20 -18.47
C ASP A 172 14.18 -9.37 -18.31
N SER A 173 12.97 -9.07 -17.84
CA SER A 173 11.97 -10.11 -17.61
C SER A 173 11.38 -10.63 -18.91
N THR A 174 11.35 -11.94 -19.08
CA THR A 174 10.69 -12.58 -20.22
C THR A 174 9.17 -12.46 -20.12
N PRO A 175 8.42 -12.54 -21.26
CA PRO A 175 6.96 -12.59 -21.23
C PRO A 175 6.40 -13.67 -20.31
N ALA A 176 7.01 -14.87 -20.31
CA ALA A 176 6.62 -15.96 -19.43
C ALA A 176 6.81 -15.65 -17.94
N ARG A 177 7.83 -14.86 -17.57
CA ARG A 177 8.02 -14.40 -16.19
C ARG A 177 6.96 -13.36 -15.79
N ARG A 178 6.65 -12.43 -16.68
CA ARG A 178 5.60 -11.43 -16.47
C ARG A 178 4.23 -12.11 -16.31
N GLU A 179 3.90 -13.08 -17.16
CA GLU A 179 2.64 -13.82 -17.02
C GLU A 179 2.55 -14.59 -15.70
N ARG A 180 3.64 -15.21 -15.23
CA ARG A 180 3.65 -15.82 -13.88
C ARG A 180 3.39 -14.80 -12.77
N GLY A 181 3.96 -13.59 -12.88
CA GLY A 181 3.67 -12.51 -11.94
C GLY A 181 2.22 -12.08 -11.94
N LEU A 182 1.61 -11.95 -13.11
CA LEU A 182 0.17 -11.66 -13.24
C LEU A 182 -0.69 -12.79 -12.67
N ALA A 183 -0.34 -14.05 -12.92
CA ALA A 183 -1.04 -15.19 -12.34
C ALA A 183 -0.94 -15.21 -10.80
N GLU A 184 0.23 -14.85 -10.24
CA GLU A 184 0.39 -14.70 -8.78
C GLU A 184 -0.48 -13.56 -8.24
N ALA A 185 -0.51 -12.39 -8.90
CA ALA A 185 -1.37 -11.29 -8.51
C ALA A 185 -2.86 -11.66 -8.53
N ARG A 186 -3.32 -12.38 -9.57
CA ARG A 186 -4.69 -12.93 -9.62
C ARG A 186 -4.96 -13.89 -8.46
N ALA A 187 -4.03 -14.80 -8.17
CA ALA A 187 -4.18 -15.74 -7.06
C ALA A 187 -4.29 -15.02 -5.71
N LEU A 188 -3.52 -13.95 -5.49
CA LEU A 188 -3.60 -13.12 -4.29
C LEU A 188 -4.94 -12.37 -4.18
N GLY A 189 -5.46 -11.84 -5.30
CA GLY A 189 -6.77 -11.18 -5.35
C GLY A 189 -7.95 -12.12 -5.06
N ALA A 190 -7.85 -13.38 -5.50
CA ALA A 190 -8.87 -14.39 -5.26
C ALA A 190 -8.94 -14.86 -3.79
N VAL A 191 -7.88 -14.64 -3.00
CA VAL A 191 -7.86 -15.05 -1.58
C VAL A 191 -8.63 -14.04 -0.74
N ARG A 192 -9.51 -14.54 0.12
CA ARG A 192 -10.24 -13.68 1.06
C ARG A 192 -9.28 -12.97 2.02
N PRO A 193 -9.29 -11.63 2.06
CA PRO A 193 -8.54 -10.89 3.06
C PRO A 193 -8.94 -11.28 4.49
N PRO A 194 -8.01 -11.27 5.46
CA PRO A 194 -8.30 -11.57 6.85
C PRO A 194 -9.45 -10.72 7.40
N ALA A 195 -10.25 -11.31 8.30
CA ALA A 195 -11.35 -10.60 8.94
C ALA A 195 -10.83 -9.45 9.83
N ARG A 196 -11.59 -8.38 9.94
CA ARG A 196 -11.40 -7.38 11.01
C ARG A 196 -11.46 -8.10 12.36
N ARG A 197 -10.46 -7.92 13.19
CA ARG A 197 -10.44 -8.33 14.59
C ARG A 197 -10.61 -7.11 15.49
#